data_3b3bce4218c0343aa50ba9d0bb181788
#
_entry.id   3b3bce4218c0343aa50ba9d0bb181788
#
_cell.length_a   1.000
_cell.length_b   1.000
_cell.length_c   1.000
_cell.angle_alpha   90.00
_cell.angle_beta   90.00
_cell.angle_gamma   90.00
#
_symmetry.space_group_name_H-M   'P 1'
#
loop_
_entity.id
_entity.type
_entity.pdbx_description
1 polymer ?
#
loop_
_entity_poly.entity_id
_entity_poly.type
_entity_poly.pdbx_seq_one_letter_code
_entity_poly.pdbx_strand_id
1 'polypeptide(L)'
;MYYNYDSNVIKGRVHSLESFGLVDGPGVRYVVFLQGCALRCKYCHNPETWAGGGSDWTAKQLFDKVFRYKQYWKDNGGITVSGGEPLLQIDFVTEFFKLAKAKNVNTAIDTAGQPFKNDAEWLEKFKRLMEYTDLVILDFKDWKEDNHRELTGYGNENIKEMAKWLSDNGKPMWIRHVLVPELTDDENDLRAMGEFIANLKTVKKVEILPYHTLGVFKWEKIGLEYQLKDARVPTSDEIARAEELLNVKAYSG
;
A
#
# COMPACT_ATOMS: atom_id res chain seq x y z
N MET A 1 -10.71 -13.25 38.73
CA MET A 1 -11.43 -12.73 37.54
C MET A 1 -10.87 -13.45 36.33
N TYR A 2 -11.56 -14.47 35.83
CA TYR A 2 -11.15 -15.20 34.64
C TYR A 2 -11.54 -14.37 33.42
N TYR A 3 -10.57 -13.85 32.69
CA TYR A 3 -10.80 -13.29 31.34
C TYR A 3 -11.19 -14.44 30.44
N ASN A 4 -12.47 -14.54 30.06
CA ASN A 4 -12.90 -15.35 28.95
C ASN A 4 -12.22 -14.78 27.69
N TYR A 5 -11.18 -15.45 27.21
CA TYR A 5 -10.65 -15.21 25.87
C TYR A 5 -11.70 -15.74 24.89
N ASP A 6 -12.47 -14.81 24.31
CA ASP A 6 -13.37 -15.12 23.21
C ASP A 6 -12.50 -15.54 22.01
N SER A 7 -12.46 -16.84 21.76
CA SER A 7 -11.62 -17.45 20.71
C SER A 7 -12.00 -17.01 19.29
N ASN A 8 -13.09 -16.23 19.16
CA ASN A 8 -13.60 -15.73 17.89
C ASN A 8 -13.18 -14.28 17.57
N VAL A 9 -12.39 -13.63 18.42
CA VAL A 9 -11.96 -12.24 18.15
C VAL A 9 -10.80 -12.23 17.16
N ILE A 10 -11.06 -11.68 15.96
CA ILE A 10 -10.03 -11.50 14.93
C ILE A 10 -8.97 -10.53 15.45
N LYS A 11 -7.72 -10.96 15.45
CA LYS A 11 -6.55 -10.14 15.80
C LYS A 11 -5.74 -9.87 14.55
N GLY A 12 -5.18 -8.66 14.48
CA GLY A 12 -4.19 -8.28 13.50
C GLY A 12 -2.83 -8.12 14.14
N ARG A 13 -1.80 -8.42 13.36
CA ARG A 13 -0.41 -8.25 13.75
C ARG A 13 0.09 -6.90 13.26
N VAL A 14 0.30 -5.98 14.19
CA VAL A 14 0.71 -4.60 13.90
C VAL A 14 2.21 -4.47 14.15
N HIS A 15 2.94 -3.96 13.14
CA HIS A 15 4.37 -3.67 13.24
C HIS A 15 4.60 -2.36 14.00
N SER A 16 4.04 -1.25 13.51
CA SER A 16 4.23 0.08 14.07
C SER A 16 3.05 1.01 13.76
N LEU A 17 3.04 2.17 14.43
CA LEU A 17 2.01 3.18 14.32
C LEU A 17 2.66 4.55 14.11
N GLU A 18 2.18 5.32 13.12
CA GLU A 18 2.61 6.67 12.83
C GLU A 18 1.41 7.63 12.89
N SER A 19 1.50 8.66 13.73
CA SER A 19 0.34 9.52 14.01
C SER A 19 0.15 10.70 13.05
N PHE A 20 1.17 11.05 12.26
CA PHE A 20 1.17 12.21 11.38
C PHE A 20 1.72 11.91 9.99
N GLY A 21 1.21 10.89 9.31
CA GLY A 21 1.52 10.61 7.91
C GLY A 21 0.98 11.72 7.00
N LEU A 22 1.85 12.31 6.20
CA LEU A 22 1.49 13.39 5.25
C LEU A 22 1.52 12.94 3.80
N VAL A 23 2.06 11.74 3.55
CA VAL A 23 2.24 11.17 2.20
C VAL A 23 1.45 9.87 2.00
N ASP A 24 0.72 9.43 3.00
CA ASP A 24 0.05 8.13 3.02
C ASP A 24 -1.45 8.23 2.68
N GLY A 25 -1.82 9.20 1.88
CA GLY A 25 -3.18 9.50 1.48
C GLY A 25 -3.55 10.98 1.65
N PRO A 26 -4.82 11.36 1.45
CA PRO A 26 -5.25 12.75 1.55
C PRO A 26 -5.25 13.24 2.99
N GLY A 27 -4.81 14.48 3.19
CA GLY A 27 -4.78 15.14 4.50
C GLY A 27 -3.77 14.51 5.48
N VAL A 28 -4.00 14.71 6.77
CA VAL A 28 -3.19 14.09 7.83
C VAL A 28 -3.72 12.68 8.11
N ARG A 29 -2.85 11.68 8.06
CA ARG A 29 -3.23 10.29 8.27
C ARG A 29 -2.65 9.73 9.58
N TYR A 30 -3.43 8.91 10.25
CA TYR A 30 -2.86 7.96 11.19
C TYR A 30 -2.54 6.67 10.43
N VAL A 31 -1.26 6.34 10.33
CA VAL A 31 -0.81 5.18 9.56
C VAL A 31 -0.60 3.99 10.48
N VAL A 32 -1.21 2.86 10.14
CA VAL A 32 -1.04 1.57 10.81
C VAL A 32 -0.22 0.68 9.88
N PHE A 33 1.01 0.37 10.27
CA PHE A 33 1.85 -0.56 9.53
C PHE A 33 1.65 -1.97 10.04
N LEU A 34 1.13 -2.86 9.18
CA LEU A 34 0.92 -4.26 9.52
C LEU A 34 2.19 -5.09 9.30
N GLN A 35 2.28 -6.17 10.05
CA GLN A 35 3.34 -7.17 9.94
C GLN A 35 2.95 -8.24 8.93
N GLY A 36 3.91 -8.68 8.12
CA GLY A 36 3.75 -9.70 7.10
C GLY A 36 3.71 -9.11 5.68
N CYS A 37 4.60 -9.60 4.82
CA CYS A 37 4.62 -9.31 3.39
C CYS A 37 5.18 -10.52 2.65
N ALA A 38 4.55 -10.93 1.54
CA ALA A 38 5.08 -11.99 0.69
C ALA A 38 6.17 -11.47 -0.26
N LEU A 39 6.05 -10.21 -0.70
CA LEU A 39 7.03 -9.59 -1.60
C LEU A 39 8.40 -9.42 -0.92
N ARG A 40 9.44 -9.44 -1.75
CA ARG A 40 10.85 -9.23 -1.36
C ARG A 40 11.46 -8.14 -2.22
N CYS A 41 10.76 -6.99 -2.29
CA CYS A 41 11.19 -5.86 -3.11
C CYS A 41 12.64 -5.48 -2.80
N LYS A 42 13.50 -5.44 -3.81
CA LYS A 42 14.95 -5.14 -3.66
C LYS A 42 15.21 -3.77 -3.01
N TYR A 43 14.28 -2.82 -3.15
CA TYR A 43 14.33 -1.47 -2.54
C TYR A 43 13.42 -1.29 -1.31
N CYS A 44 12.99 -2.35 -0.66
CA CYS A 44 12.01 -2.22 0.44
C CYS A 44 12.51 -1.28 1.55
N HIS A 45 11.68 -0.30 1.92
CA HIS A 45 11.98 0.62 3.02
C HIS A 45 11.63 0.06 4.41
N ASN A 46 10.84 -1.03 4.46
CA ASN A 46 10.38 -1.64 5.70
C ASN A 46 10.60 -3.16 5.70
N PRO A 47 11.81 -3.66 5.47
CA PRO A 47 12.08 -5.11 5.40
C PRO A 47 11.79 -5.83 6.72
N GLU A 48 11.83 -5.11 7.86
CA GLU A 48 11.43 -5.64 9.16
C GLU A 48 9.95 -6.05 9.24
N THR A 49 9.11 -5.60 8.29
CA THR A 49 7.70 -6.03 8.19
C THR A 49 7.52 -7.38 7.49
N TRP A 50 8.54 -7.96 6.87
CA TRP A 50 8.39 -9.17 6.05
C TRP A 50 7.98 -10.40 6.85
N ALA A 51 8.65 -10.65 7.97
CA ALA A 51 8.40 -11.81 8.81
C ALA A 51 8.81 -11.54 10.28
N GLY A 52 8.20 -12.29 11.19
CA GLY A 52 8.45 -12.14 12.64
C GLY A 52 7.91 -10.82 13.19
N GLY A 53 8.25 -10.48 14.43
CA GLY A 53 7.96 -9.18 15.05
C GLY A 53 6.47 -8.82 15.16
N GLY A 54 6.21 -7.52 15.42
CA GLY A 54 4.88 -6.98 15.59
C GLY A 54 4.21 -7.37 16.91
N SER A 55 3.04 -6.81 17.16
CA SER A 55 2.20 -7.09 18.32
C SER A 55 0.76 -7.38 17.91
N ASP A 56 0.08 -8.24 18.65
CA ASP A 56 -1.30 -8.61 18.39
C ASP A 56 -2.25 -7.55 18.93
N TRP A 57 -3.17 -7.11 18.07
CA TRP A 57 -4.21 -6.14 18.39
C TRP A 57 -5.58 -6.65 17.97
N THR A 58 -6.60 -6.46 18.79
CA THR A 58 -7.97 -6.52 18.30
C THR A 58 -8.29 -5.24 17.52
N ALA A 59 -9.20 -5.31 16.54
CA ALA A 59 -9.63 -4.14 15.78
C ALA A 59 -10.13 -3.01 16.70
N LYS A 60 -10.83 -3.36 17.77
CA LYS A 60 -11.33 -2.37 18.77
C LYS A 60 -10.20 -1.71 19.54
N GLN A 61 -9.23 -2.47 20.05
CA GLN A 61 -8.10 -1.90 20.80
C GLN A 61 -7.31 -0.92 19.93
N LEU A 62 -7.06 -1.32 18.67
CA LEU A 62 -6.36 -0.47 17.73
C LEU A 62 -7.17 0.79 17.41
N PHE A 63 -8.46 0.64 17.14
CA PHE A 63 -9.34 1.77 16.83
C PHE A 63 -9.41 2.76 18.00
N ASP A 64 -9.60 2.30 19.23
CA ASP A 64 -9.65 3.17 20.41
C ASP A 64 -8.37 3.98 20.60
N LYS A 65 -7.20 3.40 20.26
CA LYS A 65 -5.92 4.11 20.28
C LYS A 65 -5.83 5.16 19.19
N VAL A 66 -6.12 4.77 17.95
CA VAL A 66 -5.99 5.61 16.74
C VAL A 66 -6.99 6.77 16.78
N PHE A 67 -8.21 6.53 17.23
CA PHE A 67 -9.29 7.51 17.24
C PHE A 67 -9.03 8.72 18.17
N ARG A 68 -8.12 8.60 19.13
CA ARG A 68 -7.67 9.73 19.97
C ARG A 68 -7.04 10.87 19.18
N TYR A 69 -6.57 10.58 17.97
CA TYR A 69 -5.94 11.56 17.08
C TYR A 69 -6.92 12.20 16.08
N LYS A 70 -8.23 11.89 16.17
CA LYS A 70 -9.26 12.39 15.24
C LYS A 70 -9.20 13.90 15.03
N GLN A 71 -8.92 14.67 16.07
CA GLN A 71 -8.86 16.14 15.99
C GLN A 71 -7.81 16.68 15.00
N TYR A 72 -6.78 15.90 14.65
CA TYR A 72 -5.71 16.28 13.73
C TYR A 72 -6.06 15.98 12.26
N TRP A 73 -7.08 15.17 11.99
CA TRP A 73 -7.40 14.72 10.63
C TRP A 73 -8.16 15.77 9.82
N LYS A 74 -8.80 16.75 10.49
CA LYS A 74 -9.66 17.75 9.86
C LYS A 74 -10.70 17.09 8.94
N ASP A 75 -10.99 17.72 7.78
CA ASP A 75 -12.07 17.29 6.87
C ASP A 75 -11.62 16.20 5.89
N ASN A 76 -10.34 16.14 5.53
CA ASN A 76 -9.81 15.25 4.48
C ASN A 76 -8.79 14.22 4.97
N GLY A 77 -8.45 14.22 6.24
CA GLY A 77 -7.55 13.22 6.84
C GLY A 77 -8.30 11.98 7.34
N GLY A 78 -7.56 11.05 7.95
CA GLY A 78 -8.16 9.82 8.49
C GLY A 78 -7.14 8.73 8.81
N ILE A 79 -7.49 7.49 8.54
CA ILE A 79 -6.66 6.32 8.82
C ILE A 79 -6.17 5.71 7.52
N THR A 80 -4.88 5.34 7.48
CA THR A 80 -4.30 4.51 6.42
C THR A 80 -3.74 3.24 7.04
N VAL A 81 -4.06 2.10 6.44
CA VAL A 81 -3.42 0.82 6.76
C VAL A 81 -2.44 0.49 5.65
N SER A 82 -1.19 0.30 6.02
CA SER A 82 -0.03 0.04 5.17
C SER A 82 0.89 -1.02 5.84
N GLY A 83 2.19 -0.99 5.61
CA GLY A 83 3.17 -1.77 6.35
C GLY A 83 3.92 -2.77 5.50
N GLY A 84 3.71 -4.08 5.77
CA GLY A 84 4.05 -5.15 4.86
C GLY A 84 3.04 -5.20 3.72
N GLU A 85 2.11 -6.15 3.77
CA GLU A 85 0.99 -6.22 2.82
C GLU A 85 -0.33 -6.37 3.59
N PRO A 86 -1.15 -5.32 3.65
CA PRO A 86 -2.40 -5.33 4.43
C PRO A 86 -3.39 -6.40 4.01
N LEU A 87 -3.44 -6.76 2.72
CA LEU A 87 -4.37 -7.76 2.21
C LEU A 87 -4.10 -9.17 2.74
N LEU A 88 -2.91 -9.44 3.32
CA LEU A 88 -2.64 -10.68 4.05
C LEU A 88 -3.46 -10.78 5.35
N GLN A 89 -3.94 -9.65 5.87
CA GLN A 89 -4.75 -9.59 7.09
C GLN A 89 -6.14 -9.00 6.81
N ILE A 90 -6.71 -9.33 5.63
CA ILE A 90 -7.92 -8.73 5.07
C ILE A 90 -9.11 -8.72 6.06
N ASP A 91 -9.34 -9.80 6.80
CA ASP A 91 -10.45 -9.92 7.75
C ASP A 91 -10.26 -8.94 8.93
N PHE A 92 -9.02 -8.76 9.42
CA PHE A 92 -8.71 -7.79 10.47
C PHE A 92 -8.88 -6.35 9.98
N VAL A 93 -8.36 -6.03 8.80
CA VAL A 93 -8.48 -4.68 8.20
C VAL A 93 -9.96 -4.34 7.99
N THR A 94 -10.76 -5.30 7.54
CA THR A 94 -12.21 -5.13 7.36
C THR A 94 -12.89 -4.73 8.67
N GLU A 95 -12.66 -5.46 9.76
CA GLU A 95 -13.26 -5.12 11.06
C GLU A 95 -12.74 -3.78 11.61
N PHE A 96 -11.47 -3.46 11.39
CA PHE A 96 -10.91 -2.17 11.79
C PHE A 96 -11.53 -1.00 11.02
N PHE A 97 -11.66 -1.11 9.70
CA PHE A 97 -12.28 -0.08 8.86
C PHE A 97 -13.79 0.06 9.13
N LYS A 98 -14.49 -1.02 9.42
CA LYS A 98 -15.90 -0.99 9.85
C LYS A 98 -16.09 -0.10 11.09
N LEU A 99 -15.21 -0.22 12.09
CA LEU A 99 -15.23 0.65 13.28
C LEU A 99 -14.94 2.12 12.91
N ALA A 100 -14.02 2.36 11.98
CA ALA A 100 -13.69 3.70 11.50
C ALA A 100 -14.89 4.33 10.77
N LYS A 101 -15.53 3.59 9.87
CA LYS A 101 -16.72 4.05 9.14
C LYS A 101 -17.93 4.31 10.04
N ALA A 102 -18.12 3.54 11.11
CA ALA A 102 -19.14 3.80 12.12
C ALA A 102 -18.96 5.14 12.87
N LYS A 103 -17.79 5.76 12.76
CA LYS A 103 -17.43 7.08 13.32
C LYS A 103 -17.17 8.15 12.24
N ASN A 104 -17.56 7.89 11.00
CA ASN A 104 -17.37 8.76 9.84
C ASN A 104 -15.88 9.14 9.64
N VAL A 105 -14.97 8.19 9.85
CA VAL A 105 -13.54 8.37 9.61
C VAL A 105 -13.22 7.91 8.18
N ASN A 106 -12.45 8.72 7.45
CA ASN A 106 -11.94 8.34 6.13
C ASN A 106 -10.88 7.24 6.25
N THR A 107 -10.96 6.25 5.37
CA THR A 107 -10.12 5.04 5.38
C THR A 107 -9.37 4.89 4.06
N ALA A 108 -8.09 4.60 4.13
CA ALA A 108 -7.26 4.26 2.98
C ALA A 108 -6.49 2.97 3.24
N ILE A 109 -6.30 2.18 2.21
CA ILE A 109 -5.40 1.02 2.21
C ILE A 109 -4.27 1.27 1.22
N ASP A 110 -3.04 1.08 1.67
CA ASP A 110 -1.82 1.19 0.87
C ASP A 110 -1.27 -0.23 0.68
N THR A 111 -1.29 -0.72 -0.55
CA THR A 111 -1.08 -2.13 -0.88
C THR A 111 -0.32 -2.30 -2.20
N ALA A 112 0.48 -3.34 -2.29
CA ALA A 112 1.04 -3.80 -3.55
C ALA A 112 0.09 -4.74 -4.33
N GLY A 113 -1.06 -5.10 -3.75
CA GLY A 113 -2.08 -5.92 -4.41
C GLY A 113 -1.72 -7.39 -4.63
N GLN A 114 -0.54 -7.83 -4.16
CA GLN A 114 -0.03 -9.18 -4.45
C GLN A 114 -0.98 -10.32 -4.02
N PRO A 115 -1.68 -10.27 -2.87
CA PRO A 115 -2.60 -11.35 -2.49
C PRO A 115 -3.89 -11.40 -3.30
N PHE A 116 -4.16 -10.42 -4.18
CA PHE A 116 -5.40 -10.38 -4.96
C PHE A 116 -5.58 -11.64 -5.78
N LYS A 117 -6.79 -12.20 -5.75
CA LYS A 117 -7.22 -13.34 -6.55
C LYS A 117 -8.62 -13.10 -7.09
N ASN A 118 -8.86 -13.56 -8.31
CA ASN A 118 -10.16 -13.45 -8.95
C ASN A 118 -10.99 -14.74 -8.76
N ASP A 119 -10.86 -15.39 -7.59
CA ASP A 119 -11.74 -16.49 -7.18
C ASP A 119 -12.88 -15.98 -6.29
N ALA A 120 -13.98 -16.73 -6.25
CA ALA A 120 -15.21 -16.29 -5.59
C ALA A 120 -15.04 -16.07 -4.07
N GLU A 121 -14.27 -16.93 -3.39
CA GLU A 121 -14.06 -16.84 -1.94
C GLU A 121 -13.25 -15.61 -1.57
N TRP A 122 -12.17 -15.37 -2.30
CA TRP A 122 -11.30 -14.21 -2.04
C TRP A 122 -11.99 -12.90 -2.41
N LEU A 123 -12.71 -12.88 -3.55
CA LEU A 123 -13.47 -11.70 -3.98
C LEU A 123 -14.57 -11.31 -2.99
N GLU A 124 -15.23 -12.26 -2.33
CA GLU A 124 -16.23 -11.94 -1.30
C GLU A 124 -15.59 -11.18 -0.13
N LYS A 125 -14.43 -11.61 0.36
CA LYS A 125 -13.68 -10.90 1.39
C LYS A 125 -13.22 -9.52 0.92
N PHE A 126 -12.75 -9.44 -0.32
CA PHE A 126 -12.26 -8.18 -0.90
C PHE A 126 -13.40 -7.16 -1.09
N LYS A 127 -14.54 -7.57 -1.62
CA LYS A 127 -15.75 -6.74 -1.72
C LYS A 127 -16.14 -6.17 -0.37
N ARG A 128 -16.20 -7.03 0.65
CA ARG A 128 -16.52 -6.63 2.02
C ARG A 128 -15.52 -5.60 2.57
N LEU A 129 -14.23 -5.77 2.34
CA LEU A 129 -13.23 -4.74 2.70
C LEU A 129 -13.50 -3.43 1.97
N MET A 130 -13.80 -3.49 0.68
CA MET A 130 -14.05 -2.32 -0.16
C MET A 130 -15.31 -1.53 0.24
N GLU A 131 -16.31 -2.15 0.90
CA GLU A 131 -17.45 -1.42 1.48
C GLU A 131 -17.00 -0.38 2.51
N TYR A 132 -15.92 -0.65 3.22
CA TYR A 132 -15.40 0.21 4.29
C TYR A 132 -14.14 0.97 3.89
N THR A 133 -13.71 0.90 2.63
CA THR A 133 -12.50 1.56 2.11
C THR A 133 -12.89 2.74 1.22
N ASP A 134 -12.39 3.94 1.53
CA ASP A 134 -12.66 5.14 0.71
C ASP A 134 -11.63 5.33 -0.40
N LEU A 135 -10.38 4.89 -0.17
CA LEU A 135 -9.28 5.04 -1.12
C LEU A 135 -8.37 3.80 -1.09
N VAL A 136 -7.97 3.34 -2.27
CA VAL A 136 -6.90 2.37 -2.42
C VAL A 136 -5.68 3.07 -3.00
N ILE A 137 -4.55 2.99 -2.32
CA ILE A 137 -3.24 3.41 -2.81
C ILE A 137 -2.57 2.13 -3.31
N LEU A 138 -2.41 2.02 -4.62
CA LEU A 138 -1.94 0.80 -5.28
C LEU A 138 -0.55 1.02 -5.87
N ASP A 139 0.40 0.23 -5.42
CA ASP A 139 1.77 0.25 -5.91
C ASP A 139 1.95 -0.62 -7.16
N PHE A 140 2.27 0.00 -8.30
CA PHE A 140 2.85 -0.70 -9.44
C PHE A 140 4.37 -0.69 -9.31
N LYS A 141 4.95 -1.83 -8.92
CA LYS A 141 6.40 -1.93 -8.66
C LYS A 141 7.22 -2.00 -9.94
N ASP A 142 6.71 -2.68 -10.95
CA ASP A 142 7.21 -2.72 -12.33
C ASP A 142 6.07 -3.09 -13.27
N TRP A 143 6.19 -2.75 -14.56
CA TRP A 143 5.15 -3.04 -15.54
C TRP A 143 5.28 -4.44 -16.15
N LYS A 144 6.50 -4.85 -16.54
CA LYS A 144 6.75 -6.19 -17.09
C LYS A 144 6.71 -7.24 -15.99
N GLU A 145 6.07 -8.37 -16.25
CA GLU A 145 5.93 -9.45 -15.29
C GLU A 145 7.29 -10.02 -14.86
N ASP A 146 8.20 -10.24 -15.81
CA ASP A 146 9.52 -10.80 -15.52
C ASP A 146 10.36 -9.85 -14.66
N ASN A 147 10.38 -8.56 -14.99
CA ASN A 147 11.06 -7.53 -14.20
C ASN A 147 10.43 -7.43 -12.80
N HIS A 148 9.11 -7.42 -12.71
CA HIS A 148 8.41 -7.41 -11.45
C HIS A 148 8.74 -8.64 -10.60
N ARG A 149 8.85 -9.82 -11.22
CA ARG A 149 9.23 -11.06 -10.54
C ARG A 149 10.68 -11.01 -10.04
N GLU A 150 11.59 -10.47 -10.84
CA GLU A 150 12.99 -10.28 -10.43
C GLU A 150 13.12 -9.25 -9.30
N LEU A 151 12.32 -8.18 -9.35
CA LEU A 151 12.34 -7.09 -8.37
C LEU A 151 11.72 -7.49 -7.03
N THR A 152 10.64 -8.30 -7.05
CA THR A 152 9.77 -8.53 -5.87
C THR A 152 9.63 -9.99 -5.47
N GLY A 153 10.03 -10.94 -6.32
CA GLY A 153 9.81 -12.39 -6.16
C GLY A 153 8.49 -12.91 -6.73
N TYR A 154 7.58 -12.06 -7.22
CA TYR A 154 6.26 -12.43 -7.72
C TYR A 154 5.93 -11.71 -9.04
N GLY A 155 5.03 -12.29 -9.84
CA GLY A 155 4.44 -11.63 -11.01
C GLY A 155 3.45 -10.53 -10.61
N ASN A 156 2.92 -9.78 -11.60
CA ASN A 156 2.07 -8.61 -11.39
C ASN A 156 0.69 -8.69 -12.08
N GLU A 157 0.36 -9.80 -12.73
CA GLU A 157 -0.92 -9.91 -13.45
C GLU A 157 -2.12 -9.74 -12.51
N ASN A 158 -2.07 -10.33 -11.32
CA ASN A 158 -3.09 -10.16 -10.29
C ASN A 158 -3.23 -8.72 -9.80
N ILE A 159 -2.16 -7.93 -9.81
CA ILE A 159 -2.16 -6.51 -9.45
C ILE A 159 -2.90 -5.70 -10.52
N LYS A 160 -2.65 -5.99 -11.81
CA LYS A 160 -3.36 -5.42 -12.95
C LYS A 160 -4.84 -5.79 -12.94
N GLU A 161 -5.16 -7.05 -12.60
CA GLU A 161 -6.55 -7.51 -12.41
C GLU A 161 -7.25 -6.76 -11.27
N MET A 162 -6.55 -6.56 -10.13
CA MET A 162 -7.07 -5.78 -9.01
C MET A 162 -7.38 -4.34 -9.43
N ALA A 163 -6.48 -3.68 -10.17
CA ALA A 163 -6.71 -2.31 -10.65
C ALA A 163 -7.94 -2.22 -11.56
N LYS A 164 -8.11 -3.17 -12.49
CA LYS A 164 -9.31 -3.26 -13.33
C LYS A 164 -10.56 -3.46 -12.48
N TRP A 165 -10.53 -4.39 -11.53
CA TRP A 165 -11.65 -4.65 -10.65
C TRP A 165 -12.04 -3.39 -9.86
N LEU A 166 -11.09 -2.68 -9.28
CA LEU A 166 -11.32 -1.43 -8.54
C LEU A 166 -11.96 -0.37 -9.45
N SER A 167 -11.44 -0.21 -10.67
CA SER A 167 -11.98 0.69 -11.68
C SER A 167 -13.42 0.38 -12.04
N ASP A 168 -13.72 -0.88 -12.31
CA ASP A 168 -15.06 -1.31 -12.75
C ASP A 168 -16.09 -1.27 -11.61
N ASN A 169 -15.64 -1.35 -10.35
CA ASN A 169 -16.49 -1.23 -9.17
C ASN A 169 -16.53 0.19 -8.57
N GLY A 170 -16.04 1.19 -9.29
CA GLY A 170 -16.15 2.60 -8.89
C GLY A 170 -15.28 2.98 -7.68
N LYS A 171 -14.24 2.18 -7.33
CA LYS A 171 -13.37 2.45 -6.18
C LYS A 171 -12.29 3.46 -6.53
N PRO A 172 -12.22 4.60 -5.81
CA PRO A 172 -11.15 5.57 -5.99
C PRO A 172 -9.78 4.94 -5.71
N MET A 173 -8.81 5.23 -6.57
CA MET A 173 -7.44 4.77 -6.36
C MET A 173 -6.41 5.85 -6.67
N TRP A 174 -5.30 5.80 -5.93
CA TRP A 174 -4.05 6.42 -6.30
C TRP A 174 -3.12 5.33 -6.81
N ILE A 175 -2.35 5.64 -7.84
CA ILE A 175 -1.32 4.74 -8.36
C ILE A 175 0.03 5.30 -7.96
N ARG A 176 0.89 4.43 -7.44
CA ARG A 176 2.28 4.77 -7.08
C ARG A 176 3.26 3.91 -7.85
N HIS A 177 4.36 4.52 -8.23
CA HIS A 177 5.49 3.85 -8.84
C HIS A 177 6.80 4.39 -8.25
N VAL A 178 7.66 3.48 -7.77
CA VAL A 178 9.00 3.84 -7.29
C VAL A 178 9.96 3.86 -8.48
N LEU A 179 10.52 5.02 -8.77
CA LEU A 179 11.46 5.21 -9.87
C LEU A 179 12.89 4.92 -9.39
N VAL A 180 13.43 3.80 -9.83
CA VAL A 180 14.83 3.39 -9.60
C VAL A 180 15.54 3.36 -10.94
N PRO A 181 16.54 4.23 -11.19
CA PRO A 181 17.27 4.25 -12.44
C PRO A 181 17.85 2.87 -12.81
N GLU A 182 17.75 2.51 -14.08
CA GLU A 182 18.24 1.25 -14.67
C GLU A 182 17.46 0.00 -14.19
N LEU A 183 16.42 0.17 -13.37
CA LEU A 183 15.67 -0.95 -12.82
C LEU A 183 14.15 -0.84 -13.10
N THR A 184 13.55 0.32 -12.87
CA THR A 184 12.10 0.53 -13.02
C THR A 184 11.77 1.75 -13.90
N ASP A 185 12.72 2.25 -14.66
CA ASP A 185 12.65 3.48 -15.45
C ASP A 185 12.63 3.26 -16.97
N ASP A 186 12.46 2.01 -17.45
CA ASP A 186 12.34 1.74 -18.89
C ASP A 186 11.17 2.54 -19.50
N GLU A 187 11.45 3.39 -20.48
CA GLU A 187 10.46 4.30 -21.07
C GLU A 187 9.29 3.57 -21.73
N ASN A 188 9.53 2.40 -22.34
CA ASN A 188 8.44 1.63 -22.97
C ASN A 188 7.52 1.04 -21.92
N ASP A 189 8.07 0.61 -20.78
CA ASP A 189 7.32 0.06 -19.68
C ASP A 189 6.50 1.15 -18.97
N LEU A 190 7.10 2.32 -18.72
CA LEU A 190 6.40 3.48 -18.19
C LEU A 190 5.26 3.94 -19.12
N ARG A 191 5.49 3.97 -20.42
CA ARG A 191 4.46 4.31 -21.42
C ARG A 191 3.32 3.31 -21.42
N ALA A 192 3.62 2.01 -21.45
CA ALA A 192 2.61 0.95 -21.41
C ALA A 192 1.81 0.97 -20.09
N MET A 193 2.47 1.25 -18.96
CA MET A 193 1.80 1.48 -17.66
C MET A 193 0.88 2.71 -17.73
N GLY A 194 1.36 3.82 -18.31
CA GLY A 194 0.57 5.04 -18.50
C GLY A 194 -0.69 4.80 -19.36
N GLU A 195 -0.55 4.07 -20.47
CA GLU A 195 -1.68 3.67 -21.32
C GLU A 195 -2.68 2.79 -20.56
N PHE A 196 -2.21 1.87 -19.75
CA PHE A 196 -3.07 1.06 -18.89
C PHE A 196 -3.83 1.91 -17.87
N ILE A 197 -3.13 2.82 -17.17
CA ILE A 197 -3.72 3.73 -16.17
C ILE A 197 -4.79 4.62 -16.82
N ALA A 198 -4.56 5.11 -18.05
CA ALA A 198 -5.52 5.94 -18.79
C ALA A 198 -6.85 5.23 -19.08
N ASN A 199 -6.87 3.89 -19.12
CA ASN A 199 -8.09 3.10 -19.29
C ASN A 199 -8.84 2.81 -17.97
N LEU A 200 -8.28 3.20 -16.82
CA LEU A 200 -8.93 3.06 -15.51
C LEU A 200 -9.79 4.29 -15.20
N LYS A 201 -11.05 4.08 -14.82
CA LYS A 201 -12.08 5.14 -14.66
C LYS A 201 -11.99 5.89 -13.32
N THR A 202 -11.30 5.33 -12.32
CA THR A 202 -11.39 5.79 -10.93
C THR A 202 -10.07 6.26 -10.34
N VAL A 203 -9.03 6.38 -11.16
CA VAL A 203 -7.73 6.92 -10.73
C VAL A 203 -7.89 8.40 -10.40
N LYS A 204 -7.51 8.79 -9.18
CA LYS A 204 -7.56 10.16 -8.67
C LYS A 204 -6.18 10.82 -8.61
N LYS A 205 -5.13 10.02 -8.54
CA LYS A 205 -3.76 10.51 -8.48
C LYS A 205 -2.81 9.45 -9.02
N VAL A 206 -1.76 9.90 -9.69
CA VAL A 206 -0.59 9.09 -10.05
C VAL A 206 0.63 9.76 -9.42
N GLU A 207 1.47 9.01 -8.73
CA GLU A 207 2.66 9.51 -8.04
C GLU A 207 3.90 8.72 -8.45
N ILE A 208 4.94 9.44 -8.87
CA ILE A 208 6.29 8.92 -8.94
C ILE A 208 6.96 9.14 -7.60
N LEU A 209 7.48 8.07 -7.01
CA LEU A 209 8.26 8.11 -5.78
C LEU A 209 9.74 7.94 -6.14
N PRO A 210 10.55 9.01 -6.07
CA PRO A 210 11.98 8.88 -6.33
C PRO A 210 12.64 7.92 -5.35
N TYR A 211 13.39 6.95 -5.87
CA TYR A 211 14.19 6.06 -5.04
C TYR A 211 15.15 6.85 -4.14
N HIS A 212 15.32 6.38 -2.90
CA HIS A 212 16.27 6.90 -1.94
C HIS A 212 16.75 5.81 -0.96
N THR A 213 17.86 6.03 -0.30
CA THR A 213 18.55 5.05 0.54
C THR A 213 18.19 5.12 2.03
N LEU A 214 17.18 5.93 2.41
CA LEU A 214 16.83 6.15 3.82
C LEU A 214 16.40 4.89 4.59
N GLY A 215 16.00 3.82 3.89
CA GLY A 215 15.61 2.55 4.49
C GLY A 215 16.74 1.52 4.66
N VAL A 216 17.94 1.78 4.13
CA VAL A 216 19.04 0.80 4.06
C VAL A 216 19.47 0.29 5.43
N PHE A 217 19.59 1.17 6.43
CA PHE A 217 19.98 0.80 7.79
C PHE A 217 19.06 -0.25 8.43
N LYS A 218 17.81 -0.36 7.96
CA LYS A 218 16.85 -1.35 8.46
C LYS A 218 17.16 -2.76 7.99
N TRP A 219 17.76 -2.90 6.79
CA TRP A 219 18.26 -4.18 6.28
C TRP A 219 19.39 -4.70 7.15
N GLU A 220 20.37 -3.84 7.44
CA GLU A 220 21.49 -4.16 8.32
C GLU A 220 21.01 -4.58 9.71
N LYS A 221 20.04 -3.85 10.26
CA LYS A 221 19.45 -4.12 11.58
C LYS A 221 18.83 -5.52 11.69
N ILE A 222 18.28 -6.06 10.60
CA ILE A 222 17.70 -7.42 10.56
C ILE A 222 18.68 -8.46 10.00
N GLY A 223 19.95 -8.09 9.80
CA GLY A 223 21.00 -8.99 9.33
C GLY A 223 20.89 -9.37 7.85
N LEU A 224 20.20 -8.57 7.04
CA LEU A 224 20.08 -8.77 5.60
C LEU A 224 20.99 -7.80 4.83
N GLU A 225 21.54 -8.30 3.75
CA GLU A 225 22.31 -7.48 2.81
C GLU A 225 21.35 -6.70 1.89
N TYR A 226 21.57 -5.36 1.79
CA TYR A 226 20.81 -4.53 0.87
C TYR A 226 21.20 -4.82 -0.58
N GLN A 227 20.22 -5.14 -1.42
CA GLN A 227 20.46 -5.65 -2.76
C GLN A 227 20.79 -4.57 -3.80
N LEU A 228 20.46 -3.31 -3.54
CA LEU A 228 20.64 -2.18 -4.45
C LEU A 228 21.74 -1.22 -3.94
N LYS A 229 22.90 -1.76 -3.57
CA LYS A 229 24.02 -0.96 -3.02
C LYS A 229 24.54 0.08 -4.01
N ASP A 230 24.53 -0.27 -5.29
CA ASP A 230 25.08 0.56 -6.38
C ASP A 230 24.00 1.41 -7.07
N ALA A 231 22.73 1.27 -6.67
CA ALA A 231 21.65 2.05 -7.25
C ALA A 231 21.74 3.52 -6.82
N ARG A 232 21.69 4.40 -7.80
CA ARG A 232 21.68 5.84 -7.59
C ARG A 232 20.26 6.39 -7.45
N VAL A 233 20.11 7.56 -6.87
CA VAL A 233 18.84 8.30 -6.90
C VAL A 233 18.59 8.84 -8.30
N PRO A 234 17.31 8.94 -8.75
CA PRO A 234 16.99 9.53 -10.03
C PRO A 234 17.25 11.04 -10.02
N THR A 235 17.65 11.58 -11.18
CA THR A 235 17.77 13.02 -11.42
C THR A 235 16.39 13.66 -11.58
N SER A 236 16.33 14.99 -11.47
CA SER A 236 15.08 15.75 -11.70
C SER A 236 14.54 15.54 -13.12
N ASP A 237 15.42 15.41 -14.11
CA ASP A 237 15.02 15.20 -15.51
C ASP A 237 14.43 13.80 -15.73
N GLU A 238 15.00 12.76 -15.10
CA GLU A 238 14.45 11.39 -15.12
C GLU A 238 13.08 11.32 -14.43
N ILE A 239 12.92 12.00 -13.29
CA ILE A 239 11.62 12.10 -12.61
C ILE A 239 10.60 12.80 -13.51
N ALA A 240 10.95 13.97 -14.07
CA ALA A 240 10.07 14.71 -14.96
C ALA A 240 9.68 13.90 -16.22
N ARG A 241 10.63 13.13 -16.76
CA ARG A 241 10.38 12.23 -17.88
C ARG A 241 9.42 11.10 -17.53
N ALA A 242 9.60 10.45 -16.38
CA ALA A 242 8.70 9.42 -15.89
C ALA A 242 7.27 9.97 -15.62
N GLU A 243 7.17 11.17 -15.04
CA GLU A 243 5.89 11.87 -14.83
C GLU A 243 5.18 12.17 -16.16
N GLU A 244 5.92 12.57 -17.19
CA GLU A 244 5.37 12.77 -18.55
C GLU A 244 4.83 11.46 -19.12
N LEU A 245 5.61 10.37 -19.08
CA LEU A 245 5.24 9.07 -19.64
C LEU A 245 4.01 8.45 -18.94
N LEU A 246 3.89 8.64 -17.63
CA LEU A 246 2.72 8.22 -16.84
C LEU A 246 1.58 9.23 -16.89
N ASN A 247 1.74 10.38 -17.57
CA ASN A 247 0.76 11.46 -17.65
C ASN A 247 0.25 11.92 -16.27
N VAL A 248 1.17 12.06 -15.30
CA VAL A 248 0.85 12.41 -13.90
C VAL A 248 -0.02 13.66 -13.80
N LYS A 249 0.24 14.68 -14.64
CA LYS A 249 -0.50 15.95 -14.66
C LYS A 249 -2.00 15.79 -14.93
N ALA A 250 -2.42 14.75 -15.64
CA ALA A 250 -3.84 14.49 -15.89
C ALA A 250 -4.60 14.05 -14.63
N TYR A 251 -3.89 13.67 -13.57
CA TYR A 251 -4.41 13.18 -12.30
C TYR A 251 -4.07 14.11 -11.12
N SER A 252 -3.59 15.31 -11.41
CA SER A 252 -3.33 16.35 -10.41
C SER A 252 -4.58 17.22 -10.29
N GLY A 253 -5.49 16.85 -9.39
CA GLY A 253 -6.70 17.58 -9.09
C GLY A 253 -6.63 18.33 -7.75
#